data_34b7182f4364a3a97d59e0c65ca1fbe0
#
_entry.id   34b7182f4364a3a97d59e0c65ca1fbe0
#
_cell.length_a   1.000
_cell.length_b   1.000
_cell.length_c   1.000
_cell.angle_alpha   90.00
_cell.angle_beta   90.00
_cell.angle_gamma   90.00
#
_symmetry.space_group_name_H-M   'P 1'
#
loop_
_entity.id
_entity.type
_entity.pdbx_description
1 polymer ?
#
loop_
_entity_poly.entity_id
_entity_poly.type
_entity_poly.pdbx_seq_one_letter_code
_entity_poly.pdbx_strand_id
1 'polypeptide(L)'
;AIKDVFEDTRSIVEPAGALAVAGVKAYVAREGGSTTLVAILSGANMNFDRLRFVAERAELGEAREALFAVTIPERPGAFREFCTRLGPRVVTEFNYRLSGRDRAQIFVGLAIQSRDDAASVETMLGDLGYEVVDLSENETAKLHVRHMVGGHSTHVQHERLCRFEFPERPGALLQFLETLGGRWNISLFHYRNHGADFGRVLAGFEVPDGEYAAFEQFLHALGYRFEIDPDNEAYRRFLAPTR
;
A
#
# COMPACT_ATOMS: atom_id res chain seq x y z
N ALA A 1 -21.87 0.96 7.24
CA ALA A 1 -23.08 1.78 7.23
C ALA A 1 -22.85 3.17 6.61
N ILE A 2 -21.85 3.97 7.01
CA ILE A 2 -21.59 5.29 6.41
C ILE A 2 -21.26 5.13 4.92
N LYS A 3 -20.40 4.16 4.58
CA LYS A 3 -20.03 3.85 3.20
C LYS A 3 -21.25 3.38 2.39
N ASP A 4 -22.06 2.46 2.91
CA ASP A 4 -23.25 1.96 2.21
C ASP A 4 -24.21 3.12 1.88
N VAL A 5 -24.48 4.00 2.85
CA VAL A 5 -25.33 5.17 2.62
C VAL A 5 -24.75 6.07 1.53
N PHE A 6 -23.42 6.30 1.54
CA PHE A 6 -22.78 7.11 0.51
C PHE A 6 -22.83 6.45 -0.88
N GLU A 7 -22.58 5.15 -0.97
CA GLU A 7 -22.60 4.41 -2.23
C GLU A 7 -24.01 4.39 -2.84
N ASP A 8 -25.05 4.22 -2.02
CA ASP A 8 -26.44 4.15 -2.47
C ASP A 8 -27.06 5.51 -2.77
N THR A 9 -26.73 6.54 -1.98
CA THR A 9 -27.44 7.82 -2.04
C THR A 9 -26.58 9.01 -2.45
N ARG A 10 -25.26 8.85 -2.48
CA ARG A 10 -24.26 9.94 -2.65
C ARG A 10 -24.36 11.02 -1.55
N SER A 11 -24.94 10.66 -0.41
CA SER A 11 -25.09 11.54 0.75
C SER A 11 -24.14 11.12 1.86
N ILE A 12 -23.56 12.12 2.55
CA ILE A 12 -22.71 11.87 3.72
C ILE A 12 -23.55 12.01 4.97
N VAL A 13 -23.50 10.99 5.83
CA VAL A 13 -24.15 11.00 7.15
C VAL A 13 -23.12 10.91 8.25
N GLU A 14 -23.38 11.57 9.37
CA GLU A 14 -22.53 11.45 10.54
C GLU A 14 -22.61 10.05 11.19
N PRO A 15 -21.64 9.63 12.02
CA PRO A 15 -21.66 8.32 12.67
C PRO A 15 -22.95 8.05 13.47
N ALA A 16 -23.49 9.04 14.14
CA ALA A 16 -24.75 8.91 14.90
C ALA A 16 -25.94 8.58 13.97
N GLY A 17 -26.04 9.24 12.82
CA GLY A 17 -27.08 8.96 11.82
C GLY A 17 -26.93 7.59 11.17
N ALA A 18 -25.70 7.19 10.85
CA ALA A 18 -25.39 5.89 10.26
C ALA A 18 -25.60 4.73 11.27
N LEU A 19 -25.60 4.99 12.58
CA LEU A 19 -25.80 3.97 13.61
C LEU A 19 -27.17 3.28 13.47
N ALA A 20 -28.20 3.99 13.03
CA ALA A 20 -29.52 3.40 12.76
C ALA A 20 -29.46 2.34 11.65
N VAL A 21 -28.72 2.61 10.57
CA VAL A 21 -28.51 1.63 9.48
C VAL A 21 -27.66 0.46 9.96
N ALA A 22 -26.61 0.70 10.73
CA ALA A 22 -25.80 -0.36 11.33
C ALA A 22 -26.65 -1.27 12.23
N GLY A 23 -27.57 -0.69 13.03
CA GLY A 23 -28.52 -1.42 13.84
C GLY A 23 -29.48 -2.29 13.01
N VAL A 24 -30.02 -1.75 11.91
CA VAL A 24 -30.86 -2.53 10.97
C VAL A 24 -30.06 -3.70 10.36
N LYS A 25 -28.84 -3.48 9.91
CA LYS A 25 -27.97 -4.55 9.38
C LYS A 25 -27.75 -5.67 10.41
N ALA A 26 -27.42 -5.29 11.65
CA ALA A 26 -27.24 -6.26 12.73
C ALA A 26 -28.54 -7.00 13.09
N TYR A 27 -29.66 -6.31 13.09
CA TYR A 27 -30.97 -6.91 13.33
C TYR A 27 -31.32 -7.94 12.24
N VAL A 28 -31.22 -7.56 10.98
CA VAL A 28 -31.49 -8.47 9.83
C VAL A 28 -30.58 -9.69 9.84
N ALA A 29 -29.31 -9.53 10.18
CA ALA A 29 -28.37 -10.64 10.29
C ALA A 29 -28.76 -11.64 11.39
N ARG A 30 -29.37 -11.16 12.47
CA ARG A 30 -29.79 -12.00 13.61
C ARG A 30 -31.17 -12.62 13.43
N GLU A 31 -32.18 -11.82 13.00
CA GLU A 31 -33.59 -12.21 13.00
C GLU A 31 -34.15 -12.57 11.61
N GLY A 32 -33.39 -12.28 10.56
CA GLY A 32 -33.87 -12.40 9.19
C GLY A 32 -34.64 -11.15 8.69
N GLY A 33 -34.86 -11.09 7.37
CA GLY A 33 -35.32 -9.88 6.65
C GLY A 33 -36.78 -9.90 6.20
N SER A 34 -37.70 -10.57 6.92
CA SER A 34 -39.11 -10.71 6.49
C SER A 34 -40.03 -9.53 6.84
N THR A 35 -39.56 -8.53 7.58
CA THR A 35 -40.33 -7.38 8.04
C THR A 35 -39.87 -6.08 7.39
N THR A 36 -40.79 -5.10 7.26
CA THR A 36 -40.42 -3.75 6.84
C THR A 36 -39.70 -3.05 8.00
N LEU A 37 -38.47 -2.62 7.75
CA LEU A 37 -37.66 -1.89 8.71
C LEU A 37 -37.44 -0.46 8.21
N VAL A 38 -37.51 0.50 9.13
CA VAL A 38 -37.29 1.92 8.83
C VAL A 38 -36.18 2.43 9.72
N ALA A 39 -35.18 3.01 9.10
CA ALA A 39 -34.05 3.68 9.77
C ALA A 39 -34.09 5.18 9.47
N ILE A 40 -33.92 6.02 10.47
CA ILE A 40 -33.85 7.47 10.31
C ILE A 40 -32.35 7.84 10.18
N LEU A 41 -31.99 8.35 9.03
CA LEU A 41 -30.68 8.93 8.78
C LEU A 41 -30.69 10.39 9.25
N SER A 42 -30.01 10.68 10.34
CA SER A 42 -30.00 12.01 10.93
C SER A 42 -28.57 12.57 10.98
N GLY A 43 -28.45 13.85 10.66
CA GLY A 43 -27.21 14.60 10.82
C GLY A 43 -26.15 14.35 9.76
N ALA A 44 -25.39 15.38 9.47
CA ALA A 44 -24.27 15.40 8.55
C ALA A 44 -23.06 16.15 9.15
N ASN A 45 -22.93 16.17 10.47
CA ASN A 45 -21.82 16.82 11.16
C ASN A 45 -20.54 15.97 11.01
N MET A 46 -20.00 16.02 9.80
CA MET A 46 -18.82 15.27 9.36
C MET A 46 -17.79 16.24 8.80
N ASN A 47 -16.57 16.19 9.29
CA ASN A 47 -15.44 16.90 8.69
C ASN A 47 -14.62 15.95 7.78
N PHE A 48 -13.77 16.53 6.94
CA PHE A 48 -12.97 15.75 5.99
C PHE A 48 -11.97 14.79 6.67
N ASP A 49 -11.47 15.11 7.86
CA ASP A 49 -10.57 14.22 8.60
C ASP A 49 -11.32 12.96 9.07
N ARG A 50 -12.56 13.09 9.52
CA ARG A 50 -13.41 11.96 9.85
C ARG A 50 -13.79 11.12 8.64
N LEU A 51 -14.05 11.77 7.49
CA LEU A 51 -14.31 11.04 6.24
C LEU A 51 -13.12 10.19 5.83
N ARG A 52 -11.90 10.75 5.89
CA ARG A 52 -10.67 10.00 5.61
C ARG A 52 -10.55 8.79 6.54
N PHE A 53 -10.70 8.99 7.84
CA PHE A 53 -10.65 7.90 8.82
C PHE A 53 -11.69 6.81 8.55
N VAL A 54 -12.92 7.21 8.22
CA VAL A 54 -13.99 6.26 7.89
C VAL A 54 -13.68 5.48 6.61
N ALA A 55 -13.17 6.15 5.57
CA ALA A 55 -12.81 5.49 4.31
C ALA A 55 -11.72 4.44 4.55
N GLU A 56 -10.64 4.79 5.23
CA GLU A 56 -9.55 3.85 5.55
C GLU A 56 -10.01 2.64 6.36
N ARG A 57 -10.92 2.84 7.33
CA ARG A 57 -11.42 1.73 8.16
C ARG A 57 -12.50 0.90 7.48
N ALA A 58 -13.28 1.49 6.58
CA ALA A 58 -14.34 0.76 5.88
C ALA A 58 -13.76 -0.32 4.96
N GLU A 59 -12.69 -0.01 4.24
CA GLU A 59 -12.02 -0.97 3.34
C GLU A 59 -11.46 -2.17 4.10
N LEU A 60 -10.82 -1.93 5.25
CA LEU A 60 -10.32 -3.00 6.11
C LEU A 60 -11.47 -3.81 6.76
N GLY A 61 -12.51 -3.12 7.25
CA GLY A 61 -13.65 -3.76 7.92
C GLY A 61 -14.52 -4.62 7.00
N GLU A 62 -14.53 -4.31 5.70
CA GLU A 62 -15.26 -5.10 4.69
C GLU A 62 -14.42 -6.22 4.09
N ALA A 63 -13.20 -6.44 4.61
CA ALA A 63 -12.24 -7.38 4.04
C ALA A 63 -12.02 -7.17 2.52
N ARG A 64 -11.89 -5.90 2.11
CA ARG A 64 -11.54 -5.52 0.74
C ARG A 64 -10.06 -5.23 0.57
N GLU A 65 -9.34 -5.12 1.68
CA GLU A 65 -7.89 -4.99 1.73
C GLU A 65 -7.33 -6.00 2.74
N ALA A 66 -6.24 -6.65 2.38
CA ALA A 66 -5.42 -7.45 3.28
C ALA A 66 -4.01 -6.85 3.37
N LEU A 67 -3.43 -6.90 4.56
CA LEU A 67 -2.08 -6.41 4.86
C LEU A 67 -1.17 -7.58 5.19
N PHE A 68 -0.04 -7.67 4.51
CA PHE A 68 0.92 -8.74 4.73
C PHE A 68 2.31 -8.20 5.04
N ALA A 69 3.01 -8.86 5.97
CA ALA A 69 4.46 -8.80 6.03
C ALA A 69 5.02 -9.99 5.27
N VAL A 70 5.93 -9.74 4.33
CA VAL A 70 6.55 -10.79 3.53
C VAL A 70 8.06 -10.66 3.57
N THR A 71 8.74 -11.77 3.82
CA THR A 71 10.20 -11.83 3.77
C THR A 71 10.65 -12.25 2.37
N ILE A 72 11.45 -11.41 1.73
CA ILE A 72 12.05 -11.68 0.42
C ILE A 72 13.58 -11.69 0.50
N PRO A 73 14.30 -12.32 -0.46
CA PRO A 73 15.75 -12.18 -0.56
C PRO A 73 16.16 -10.72 -0.80
N GLU A 74 17.23 -10.27 -0.12
CA GLU A 74 17.78 -8.93 -0.35
C GLU A 74 18.77 -8.97 -1.51
N ARG A 75 18.25 -8.79 -2.72
CA ARG A 75 19.05 -8.74 -3.96
C ARG A 75 18.33 -7.98 -5.07
N PRO A 76 19.06 -7.40 -6.03
CA PRO A 76 18.45 -6.79 -7.21
C PRO A 76 17.47 -7.73 -7.91
N GLY A 77 16.31 -7.23 -8.28
CA GLY A 77 15.25 -7.99 -8.95
C GLY A 77 14.31 -8.77 -8.03
N ALA A 78 14.57 -8.90 -6.72
CA ALA A 78 13.70 -9.64 -5.81
C ALA A 78 12.27 -9.06 -5.74
N PHE A 79 12.14 -7.74 -5.78
CA PHE A 79 10.83 -7.07 -5.87
C PHE A 79 10.05 -7.46 -7.12
N ARG A 80 10.71 -7.42 -8.27
CA ARG A 80 10.09 -7.83 -9.53
C ARG A 80 9.63 -9.28 -9.48
N GLU A 81 10.49 -10.17 -8.96
CA GLU A 81 10.15 -11.59 -8.79
C GLU A 81 8.92 -11.74 -7.89
N PHE A 82 8.88 -11.08 -6.75
CA PHE A 82 7.73 -11.08 -5.85
C PHE A 82 6.46 -10.60 -6.56
N CYS A 83 6.48 -9.43 -7.21
CA CYS A 83 5.32 -8.90 -7.92
C CYS A 83 4.87 -9.79 -9.08
N THR A 84 5.82 -10.45 -9.77
CA THR A 84 5.49 -11.45 -10.81
C THR A 84 4.74 -12.64 -10.21
N ARG A 85 5.18 -13.14 -9.05
CA ARG A 85 4.53 -14.25 -8.33
C ARG A 85 3.16 -13.86 -7.80
N LEU A 86 3.02 -12.60 -7.35
CA LEU A 86 1.76 -12.05 -6.88
C LEU A 86 0.70 -11.98 -8.01
N GLY A 87 1.14 -11.83 -9.26
CA GLY A 87 0.28 -11.75 -10.43
C GLY A 87 -0.42 -10.37 -10.58
N PRO A 88 -1.56 -10.31 -11.30
CA PRO A 88 -2.24 -9.06 -11.65
C PRO A 88 -3.09 -8.48 -10.49
N ARG A 89 -2.77 -8.79 -9.24
CA ARG A 89 -3.48 -8.25 -8.08
C ARG A 89 -3.23 -6.75 -7.93
N VAL A 90 -4.24 -6.05 -7.45
CA VAL A 90 -4.11 -4.61 -7.15
C VAL A 90 -3.35 -4.46 -5.84
N VAL A 91 -2.17 -3.86 -5.92
CA VAL A 91 -1.39 -3.48 -4.74
C VAL A 91 -1.91 -2.13 -4.26
N THR A 92 -2.37 -2.06 -3.02
CA THR A 92 -2.87 -0.83 -2.39
C THR A 92 -1.77 -0.07 -1.68
N GLU A 93 -0.79 -0.81 -1.17
CA GLU A 93 0.32 -0.26 -0.40
C GLU A 93 1.55 -1.15 -0.54
N PHE A 94 2.72 -0.52 -0.60
CA PHE A 94 3.99 -1.25 -0.64
C PHE A 94 5.07 -0.43 0.06
N ASN A 95 5.57 -0.93 1.19
CA ASN A 95 6.60 -0.25 1.97
C ASN A 95 7.80 -1.16 2.18
N TYR A 96 8.96 -0.64 1.89
CA TYR A 96 10.24 -1.31 2.07
C TYR A 96 11.36 -0.33 2.39
N ARG A 97 12.27 -0.74 3.27
CA ARG A 97 13.55 -0.09 3.50
C ARG A 97 14.63 -1.14 3.71
N LEU A 98 15.73 -1.02 2.99
CA LEU A 98 16.88 -1.89 3.15
C LEU A 98 17.44 -1.77 4.58
N SER A 99 17.41 -2.85 5.31
CA SER A 99 17.85 -2.92 6.71
C SER A 99 18.78 -4.08 7.02
N GLY A 100 18.95 -5.00 6.08
CA GLY A 100 19.81 -6.19 6.21
C GLY A 100 20.53 -6.50 4.90
N ARG A 101 21.34 -7.57 4.86
CA ARG A 101 22.11 -7.96 3.68
C ARG A 101 21.53 -9.16 2.93
N ASP A 102 20.81 -10.02 3.63
CA ASP A 102 20.39 -11.31 3.07
C ASP A 102 18.86 -11.38 2.87
N ARG A 103 18.11 -10.73 3.72
CA ARG A 103 16.65 -10.79 3.75
C ARG A 103 16.05 -9.40 3.95
N ALA A 104 14.98 -9.14 3.23
CA ALA A 104 14.19 -7.93 3.31
C ALA A 104 12.79 -8.21 3.85
N GLN A 105 12.30 -7.34 4.71
CA GLN A 105 10.90 -7.32 5.13
C GLN A 105 10.14 -6.29 4.32
N ILE A 106 9.13 -6.73 3.60
CA ILE A 106 8.22 -5.83 2.89
C ILE A 106 6.86 -5.82 3.57
N PHE A 107 6.26 -4.66 3.62
CA PHE A 107 4.88 -4.47 4.04
C PHE A 107 4.04 -4.22 2.80
N VAL A 108 3.07 -5.08 2.52
CA VAL A 108 2.27 -4.99 1.30
C VAL A 108 0.78 -5.06 1.62
N GLY A 109 0.02 -4.11 1.07
CA GLY A 109 -1.42 -4.11 1.06
C GLY A 109 -1.93 -4.60 -0.31
N LEU A 110 -2.95 -5.44 -0.30
CA LEU A 110 -3.57 -5.99 -1.49
C LEU A 110 -5.08 -5.81 -1.44
N ALA A 111 -5.67 -5.40 -2.56
CA ALA A 111 -7.11 -5.49 -2.71
C ALA A 111 -7.53 -6.96 -2.78
N ILE A 112 -8.51 -7.34 -1.97
CA ILE A 112 -9.07 -8.68 -1.85
C ILE A 112 -10.59 -8.65 -2.03
N GLN A 113 -11.17 -9.80 -2.34
CA GLN A 113 -12.62 -9.95 -2.50
C GLN A 113 -13.30 -10.45 -1.21
N SER A 114 -12.56 -11.17 -0.38
CA SER A 114 -13.04 -11.77 0.87
C SER A 114 -11.87 -12.17 1.78
N ARG A 115 -12.18 -12.57 3.02
CA ARG A 115 -11.18 -13.16 3.93
C ARG A 115 -10.57 -14.46 3.39
N ASP A 116 -11.36 -15.26 2.67
CA ASP A 116 -10.86 -16.50 2.05
C ASP A 116 -9.86 -16.21 0.93
N ASP A 117 -10.05 -15.08 0.21
CA ASP A 117 -9.07 -14.63 -0.78
C ASP A 117 -7.74 -14.22 -0.11
N ALA A 118 -7.79 -13.56 1.06
CA ALA A 118 -6.59 -13.26 1.84
C ALA A 118 -5.84 -14.53 2.25
N ALA A 119 -6.54 -15.51 2.81
CA ALA A 119 -5.96 -16.80 3.19
C ALA A 119 -5.37 -17.55 1.98
N SER A 120 -6.01 -17.44 0.81
CA SER A 120 -5.50 -18.01 -0.43
C SER A 120 -4.20 -17.35 -0.89
N VAL A 121 -4.08 -16.04 -0.73
CA VAL A 121 -2.84 -15.30 -1.01
C VAL A 121 -1.72 -15.73 -0.07
N GLU A 122 -1.98 -15.81 1.24
CA GLU A 122 -1.00 -16.27 2.21
C GLU A 122 -0.50 -17.67 1.90
N THR A 123 -1.41 -18.61 1.61
CA THR A 123 -1.07 -19.99 1.22
C THR A 123 -0.25 -20.01 -0.06
N MET A 124 -0.68 -19.30 -1.10
CA MET A 124 0.01 -19.24 -2.39
C MET A 124 1.45 -18.72 -2.24
N LEU A 125 1.66 -17.65 -1.49
CA LEU A 125 2.99 -17.10 -1.27
C LEU A 125 3.85 -18.02 -0.40
N GLY A 126 3.26 -18.70 0.59
CA GLY A 126 3.92 -19.72 1.40
C GLY A 126 4.39 -20.91 0.57
N ASP A 127 3.56 -21.44 -0.35
CA ASP A 127 3.90 -22.53 -1.25
C ASP A 127 5.03 -22.14 -2.23
N LEU A 128 5.16 -20.85 -2.55
CA LEU A 128 6.26 -20.31 -3.34
C LEU A 128 7.55 -20.09 -2.53
N GLY A 129 7.55 -20.43 -1.23
CA GLY A 129 8.70 -20.37 -0.34
C GLY A 129 8.92 -19.02 0.34
N TYR A 130 7.96 -18.10 0.28
CA TYR A 130 8.02 -16.86 1.05
C TYR A 130 7.58 -17.09 2.49
N GLU A 131 8.23 -16.42 3.43
CA GLU A 131 7.72 -16.29 4.79
C GLU A 131 6.71 -15.14 4.81
N VAL A 132 5.45 -15.46 5.10
CA VAL A 132 4.33 -14.52 5.02
C VAL A 132 3.59 -14.49 6.34
N VAL A 133 3.17 -13.30 6.76
CA VAL A 133 2.34 -13.09 7.94
C VAL A 133 1.18 -12.18 7.57
N ASP A 134 -0.06 -12.64 7.75
CA ASP A 134 -1.25 -11.80 7.62
C ASP A 134 -1.33 -10.82 8.81
N LEU A 135 -1.29 -9.53 8.50
CA LEU A 135 -1.40 -8.42 9.45
C LEU A 135 -2.75 -7.69 9.36
N SER A 136 -3.71 -8.22 8.61
CA SER A 136 -5.00 -7.56 8.35
C SER A 136 -5.80 -7.29 9.62
N GLU A 137 -5.62 -8.10 10.67
CA GLU A 137 -6.26 -7.89 11.99
C GLU A 137 -5.31 -7.26 13.03
N ASN A 138 -4.09 -6.89 12.62
CA ASN A 138 -3.12 -6.27 13.52
C ASN A 138 -3.32 -4.75 13.60
N GLU A 139 -3.81 -4.25 14.73
CA GLU A 139 -4.10 -2.80 14.92
C GLU A 139 -2.84 -1.93 14.82
N THR A 140 -1.68 -2.41 15.26
CA THR A 140 -0.41 -1.68 15.12
C THR A 140 -0.03 -1.53 13.64
N ALA A 141 -0.22 -2.58 12.85
CA ALA A 141 0.01 -2.52 11.40
C ALA A 141 -0.95 -1.52 10.74
N LYS A 142 -2.25 -1.62 11.02
CA LYS A 142 -3.29 -0.76 10.43
C LYS A 142 -3.15 0.72 10.78
N LEU A 143 -2.77 1.03 12.01
CA LEU A 143 -2.79 2.41 12.51
C LEU A 143 -1.42 3.09 12.45
N HIS A 144 -0.33 2.35 12.44
CA HIS A 144 1.01 2.90 12.58
C HIS A 144 1.99 2.42 11.51
N VAL A 145 2.23 1.12 11.36
CA VAL A 145 3.28 0.60 10.46
C VAL A 145 3.03 1.00 9.01
N ARG A 146 1.79 0.98 8.56
CA ARG A 146 1.42 1.37 7.19
C ARG A 146 1.74 2.84 6.84
N HIS A 147 1.99 3.69 7.82
CA HIS A 147 2.36 5.10 7.62
C HIS A 147 3.87 5.35 7.68
N MET A 148 4.65 4.31 7.94
CA MET A 148 6.10 4.43 8.06
C MET A 148 6.78 4.25 6.69
N VAL A 149 7.58 5.22 6.31
CA VAL A 149 8.40 5.16 5.08
C VAL A 149 9.74 4.45 5.33
N GLY A 150 9.94 3.88 6.48
CA GLY A 150 11.20 3.33 6.96
C GLY A 150 11.96 4.34 7.81
N GLY A 151 13.28 4.33 7.75
CA GLY A 151 14.16 5.19 8.54
C GLY A 151 15.55 5.22 7.93
N HIS A 152 16.52 5.66 8.72
CA HIS A 152 17.93 5.59 8.31
C HIS A 152 18.37 4.14 8.11
N SER A 153 19.20 3.90 7.12
CA SER A 153 19.83 2.61 6.89
C SER A 153 21.35 2.73 7.02
N THR A 154 21.96 1.76 7.68
CA THR A 154 23.43 1.65 7.82
C THR A 154 24.07 0.82 6.70
N HIS A 155 23.25 0.17 5.87
CA HIS A 155 23.73 -0.77 4.85
C HIS A 155 23.69 -0.22 3.43
N VAL A 156 23.00 0.90 3.22
CA VAL A 156 22.85 1.53 1.90
C VAL A 156 24.04 2.39 1.56
N GLN A 157 24.53 2.26 0.33
CA GLN A 157 25.63 3.05 -0.22
C GLN A 157 25.20 3.75 -1.51
N HIS A 158 25.70 4.96 -1.77
CA HIS A 158 25.45 5.72 -3.01
C HIS A 158 23.97 5.85 -3.39
N GLU A 159 23.10 6.07 -2.40
CA GLU A 159 21.66 6.12 -2.61
C GLU A 159 21.23 7.32 -3.46
N ARG A 160 20.39 7.06 -4.46
CA ARG A 160 19.70 8.05 -5.28
C ARG A 160 18.20 7.97 -5.00
N LEU A 161 17.64 9.05 -4.48
CA LEU A 161 16.23 9.15 -4.19
C LEU A 161 15.49 9.73 -5.39
N CYS A 162 14.43 9.05 -5.81
CA CYS A 162 13.57 9.44 -6.91
C CYS A 162 12.10 9.42 -6.47
N ARG A 163 11.34 10.40 -6.90
CA ARG A 163 9.88 10.41 -6.82
C ARG A 163 9.31 10.16 -8.19
N PHE A 164 8.33 9.26 -8.30
CA PHE A 164 7.67 8.92 -9.55
C PHE A 164 6.16 9.13 -9.44
N GLU A 165 5.56 9.47 -10.57
CA GLU A 165 4.11 9.43 -10.76
C GLU A 165 3.81 8.43 -11.88
N PHE A 166 2.96 7.44 -11.61
CA PHE A 166 2.50 6.52 -12.64
C PHE A 166 0.97 6.28 -12.55
N PRO A 167 0.34 5.90 -13.69
CA PRO A 167 -1.10 5.68 -13.71
C PRO A 167 -1.52 4.58 -12.74
N GLU A 168 -2.56 4.83 -11.94
CA GLU A 168 -3.17 3.84 -11.07
C GLU A 168 -3.99 2.85 -11.90
N ARG A 169 -3.42 1.66 -12.11
CA ARG A 169 -4.08 0.56 -12.80
C ARG A 169 -3.50 -0.78 -12.35
N PRO A 170 -4.26 -1.86 -12.40
CA PRO A 170 -3.74 -3.20 -12.12
C PRO A 170 -2.48 -3.49 -12.94
N GLY A 171 -1.42 -3.95 -12.28
CA GLY A 171 -0.15 -4.27 -12.91
C GLY A 171 0.81 -3.10 -13.16
N ALA A 172 0.45 -1.85 -12.85
CA ALA A 172 1.33 -0.70 -13.07
C ALA A 172 2.65 -0.81 -12.28
N LEU A 173 2.58 -1.27 -11.04
CA LEU A 173 3.77 -1.52 -10.22
C LEU A 173 4.67 -2.60 -10.84
N LEU A 174 4.10 -3.70 -11.31
CA LEU A 174 4.87 -4.76 -11.97
C LEU A 174 5.54 -4.24 -13.25
N GLN A 175 4.81 -3.50 -14.09
CA GLN A 175 5.36 -2.89 -15.31
C GLN A 175 6.53 -1.95 -15.00
N PHE A 176 6.41 -1.14 -13.94
CA PHE A 176 7.50 -0.29 -13.46
C PHE A 176 8.73 -1.13 -13.09
N LEU A 177 8.56 -2.19 -12.30
CA LEU A 177 9.65 -3.07 -11.86
C LEU A 177 10.25 -3.90 -13.01
N GLU A 178 9.46 -4.29 -14.00
CA GLU A 178 9.93 -4.96 -15.21
C GLU A 178 10.86 -4.04 -16.01
N THR A 179 10.46 -2.78 -16.18
CA THR A 179 11.27 -1.78 -16.90
C THR A 179 12.54 -1.46 -16.12
N LEU A 180 12.49 -1.40 -14.80
CA LEU A 180 13.65 -1.22 -13.92
C LEU A 180 14.69 -2.34 -14.09
N GLY A 181 14.26 -3.53 -14.42
CA GLY A 181 15.12 -4.66 -14.82
C GLY A 181 15.86 -5.35 -13.67
N GLY A 182 16.42 -4.67 -12.71
CA GLY A 182 17.22 -5.24 -11.62
C GLY A 182 18.72 -4.96 -11.75
N ARG A 183 19.09 -3.95 -12.55
CA ARG A 183 20.49 -3.48 -12.64
C ARG A 183 20.94 -2.81 -11.34
N TRP A 184 20.08 -2.01 -10.75
CA TRP A 184 20.33 -1.32 -9.48
C TRP A 184 19.45 -1.90 -8.38
N ASN A 185 20.00 -1.99 -7.18
CA ASN A 185 19.24 -2.44 -6.03
C ASN A 185 18.29 -1.33 -5.55
N ILE A 186 17.06 -1.72 -5.20
CA ILE A 186 16.11 -0.81 -4.55
C ILE A 186 16.43 -0.81 -3.07
N SER A 187 16.77 0.33 -2.52
CA SER A 187 17.10 0.51 -1.10
C SER A 187 15.94 1.05 -0.26
N LEU A 188 15.00 1.71 -0.92
CA LEU A 188 13.76 2.25 -0.34
C LEU A 188 12.66 2.15 -1.38
N PHE A 189 11.48 1.75 -0.96
CA PHE A 189 10.30 1.80 -1.80
C PHE A 189 9.07 2.10 -0.95
N HIS A 190 8.41 3.20 -1.26
CA HIS A 190 7.17 3.59 -0.62
C HIS A 190 6.14 3.94 -1.68
N TYR A 191 5.08 3.17 -1.71
CA TYR A 191 3.93 3.36 -2.58
C TYR A 191 2.66 3.20 -1.76
N ARG A 192 1.68 4.07 -2.01
CA ARG A 192 0.33 3.94 -1.46
C ARG A 192 -0.68 4.48 -2.46
N ASN A 193 -1.68 3.65 -2.75
CA ASN A 193 -2.84 4.06 -3.51
C ASN A 193 -3.76 4.92 -2.63
N HIS A 194 -3.99 6.15 -3.04
CA HIS A 194 -4.87 7.09 -2.34
C HIS A 194 -6.21 7.29 -3.07
N GLY A 195 -6.55 6.40 -4.02
CA GLY A 195 -7.76 6.53 -4.84
C GLY A 195 -7.68 7.65 -5.88
N ALA A 196 -6.48 8.14 -6.18
CA ALA A 196 -6.26 9.09 -7.27
C ALA A 196 -5.94 8.35 -8.58
N ASP A 197 -6.08 9.02 -9.71
CA ASP A 197 -5.75 8.46 -11.03
C ASP A 197 -4.26 8.16 -11.22
N PHE A 198 -3.41 8.73 -10.37
CA PHE A 198 -1.97 8.55 -10.37
C PHE A 198 -1.46 8.13 -8.99
N GLY A 199 -0.70 7.04 -8.96
CA GLY A 199 0.08 6.61 -7.81
C GLY A 199 1.38 7.42 -7.70
N ARG A 200 1.79 7.68 -6.44
CA ARG A 200 3.05 8.34 -6.14
C ARG A 200 3.97 7.36 -5.45
N VAL A 201 5.17 7.24 -5.99
CA VAL A 201 6.21 6.36 -5.46
C VAL A 201 7.40 7.19 -5.03
N LEU A 202 7.91 6.89 -3.85
CA LEU A 202 9.24 7.28 -3.42
C LEU A 202 10.12 6.05 -3.50
N ALA A 203 11.17 6.09 -4.29
CA ALA A 203 12.11 4.98 -4.43
C ALA A 203 13.55 5.45 -4.25
N GLY A 204 14.32 4.69 -3.48
CA GLY A 204 15.77 4.83 -3.35
C GLY A 204 16.47 3.71 -4.14
N PHE A 205 17.55 4.05 -4.78
CA PHE A 205 18.37 3.12 -5.57
C PHE A 205 19.83 3.21 -5.16
N GLU A 206 20.49 2.07 -5.03
CA GLU A 206 21.93 2.03 -4.88
C GLU A 206 22.59 2.14 -6.27
N VAL A 207 23.14 3.32 -6.56
CA VAL A 207 23.75 3.62 -7.86
C VAL A 207 25.23 3.93 -7.66
N PRO A 208 26.15 3.05 -8.10
CA PRO A 208 27.58 3.31 -8.00
C PRO A 208 28.00 4.61 -8.70
N ASP A 209 29.02 5.30 -8.19
CA ASP A 209 29.46 6.61 -8.69
C ASP A 209 29.79 6.59 -10.17
N GLY A 210 30.16 5.64 -10.84
CA GLY A 210 30.42 5.60 -12.28
C GLY A 210 29.17 5.41 -13.14
N GLU A 211 28.02 5.16 -12.55
CA GLU A 211 26.80 4.75 -13.26
C GLU A 211 25.71 5.82 -13.31
N TYR A 212 25.95 7.01 -12.80
CA TYR A 212 24.91 8.05 -12.73
C TYR A 212 24.33 8.43 -14.09
N ALA A 213 25.16 8.61 -15.10
CA ALA A 213 24.68 8.95 -16.45
C ALA A 213 23.81 7.82 -17.05
N ALA A 214 24.17 6.56 -16.82
CA ALA A 214 23.39 5.42 -17.25
C ALA A 214 22.07 5.31 -16.48
N PHE A 215 22.07 5.66 -15.20
CA PHE A 215 20.88 5.70 -14.37
C PHE A 215 19.91 6.81 -14.82
N GLU A 216 20.38 8.01 -15.12
CA GLU A 216 19.56 9.08 -15.68
C GLU A 216 18.94 8.71 -17.03
N GLN A 217 19.73 8.14 -17.94
CA GLN A 217 19.20 7.63 -19.21
C GLN A 217 18.10 6.58 -18.99
N PHE A 218 18.30 5.70 -18.05
CA PHE A 218 17.32 4.70 -17.67
C PHE A 218 16.02 5.37 -17.12
N LEU A 219 16.12 6.36 -16.22
CA LEU A 219 14.96 7.07 -15.69
C LEU A 219 14.12 7.74 -16.81
N HIS A 220 14.79 8.32 -17.81
CA HIS A 220 14.11 8.87 -18.99
C HIS A 220 13.47 7.78 -19.85
N ALA A 221 14.10 6.61 -19.98
CA ALA A 221 13.55 5.49 -20.75
C ALA A 221 12.33 4.82 -20.08
N LEU A 222 12.16 4.97 -18.76
CA LEU A 222 10.97 4.48 -18.03
C LEU A 222 9.66 5.10 -18.54
N GLY A 223 9.73 6.33 -19.09
CA GLY A 223 8.56 7.03 -19.62
C GLY A 223 7.56 7.54 -18.55
N TYR A 224 7.93 7.47 -17.27
CA TYR A 224 7.16 8.03 -16.16
C TYR A 224 7.68 9.42 -15.80
N ARG A 225 6.79 10.26 -15.29
CA ARG A 225 7.22 11.52 -14.67
C ARG A 225 8.02 11.20 -13.43
N PHE A 226 9.22 11.77 -13.31
CA PHE A 226 10.07 11.59 -12.15
C PHE A 226 10.76 12.89 -11.74
N GLU A 227 11.16 12.94 -10.48
CA GLU A 227 11.99 14.00 -9.90
C GLU A 227 13.10 13.37 -9.07
N ILE A 228 14.34 13.84 -9.27
CA ILE A 228 15.49 13.50 -8.42
C ILE A 228 15.68 14.70 -7.48
N ASP A 229 15.64 14.46 -6.18
CA ASP A 229 15.74 15.51 -5.17
C ASP A 229 16.77 15.11 -4.10
N PRO A 230 18.09 15.18 -4.43
CA PRO A 230 19.15 14.72 -3.54
C PRO A 230 19.31 15.61 -2.30
N ASP A 231 18.87 16.85 -2.39
CA ASP A 231 19.01 17.86 -1.32
C ASP A 231 17.74 18.00 -0.46
N ASN A 232 16.80 17.07 -0.60
CA ASN A 232 15.56 17.09 0.15
C ASN A 232 15.80 17.01 1.66
N GLU A 233 15.34 18.01 2.40
CA GLU A 233 15.58 18.11 3.84
C GLU A 233 14.91 16.98 4.63
N ALA A 234 13.72 16.54 4.23
CA ALA A 234 13.04 15.41 4.87
C ALA A 234 13.80 14.10 4.64
N TYR A 235 14.32 13.89 3.42
CA TYR A 235 15.17 12.75 3.15
C TYR A 235 16.42 12.77 4.02
N ARG A 236 17.17 13.88 4.05
CA ARG A 236 18.40 13.99 4.84
C ARG A 236 18.18 13.73 6.32
N ARG A 237 17.07 14.23 6.89
CA ARG A 237 16.79 14.11 8.32
C ARG A 237 16.21 12.77 8.75
N PHE A 238 15.45 12.11 7.88
CA PHE A 238 14.65 10.97 8.29
C PHE A 238 14.94 9.68 7.55
N LEU A 239 15.56 9.74 6.38
CA LEU A 239 15.72 8.58 5.50
C LEU A 239 17.14 8.34 5.03
N ALA A 240 17.98 9.37 4.91
CA ALA A 240 19.33 9.23 4.36
C ALA A 240 20.14 8.17 5.13
N PRO A 241 21.02 7.43 4.44
CA PRO A 241 21.93 6.48 5.10
C PRO A 241 22.73 7.16 6.22
N THR A 242 22.86 6.50 7.36
CA THR A 242 23.80 6.94 8.41
C THR A 242 25.19 6.54 8.02
N ARG A 243 26.12 7.52 8.02
CA ARG A 243 27.55 7.30 7.76
C ARG A 243 28.21 6.54 8.90
#